data_a9429d18555f7af3f6681f5c430f9d4d
#
_entry.id   a9429d18555f7af3f6681f5c430f9d4d
#
_cell.length_a   1.000
_cell.length_b   1.000
_cell.length_c   1.000
_cell.angle_alpha   90.00
_cell.angle_beta   90.00
_cell.angle_gamma   90.00
#
_symmetry.space_group_name_H-M   'P 1'
#
loop_
_entity.id
_entity.type
_entity.pdbx_description
1 polymer ?
#
loop_
_entity_poly.entity_id
_entity_poly.type
_entity_poly.pdbx_seq_one_letter_code
_entity_poly.pdbx_strand_id
1 'polypeptide(L)'
;MNIILSQSSGEPIYEQIRQQIQRQILQGELLPGEGLPSIRQLAKDLQISVITTKRAYEELEKEGLIDSVVGKGSFVSGLNREYIREQQLKQFEAKLAEAVREARQLGITVDETIETVKALYEEEEEIR
;
A
#
# COMPACT_ATOMS: atom_id res chain seq x y z
N MET A 1 0.61 14.88 3.41
CA MET A 1 0.63 13.69 2.54
C MET A 1 1.59 13.93 1.40
N ASN A 2 2.51 13.02 1.18
CA ASN A 2 3.51 13.16 0.13
C ASN A 2 3.46 11.93 -0.77
N ILE A 3 3.23 12.14 -2.07
CA ILE A 3 3.13 11.06 -3.04
C ILE A 3 4.12 11.30 -4.17
N ILE A 4 4.95 10.29 -4.43
CA ILE A 4 5.94 10.33 -5.50
C ILE A 4 5.60 9.24 -6.52
N LEU A 5 5.37 9.65 -7.76
CA LEU A 5 5.03 8.73 -8.84
C LEU A 5 6.25 8.41 -9.69
N SER A 6 6.33 7.15 -10.13
CA SER A 6 7.40 6.67 -11.00
C SER A 6 6.81 5.99 -12.22
N GLN A 7 7.16 6.47 -13.41
CA GLN A 7 6.73 5.83 -14.65
C GLN A 7 7.52 4.57 -14.97
N SER A 8 8.69 4.43 -14.35
CA SER A 8 9.57 3.28 -14.58
C SER A 8 9.27 2.07 -13.71
N SER A 9 8.39 2.21 -12.70
CA SER A 9 8.12 1.12 -11.75
C SER A 9 7.36 -0.06 -12.35
N GLY A 10 6.66 0.15 -13.47
CA GLY A 10 5.82 -0.88 -14.06
C GLY A 10 4.47 -1.05 -13.38
N GLU A 11 4.25 -0.48 -12.21
CA GLU A 11 2.96 -0.52 -11.54
C GLU A 11 2.03 0.59 -12.04
N PRO A 12 0.72 0.30 -12.18
CA PRO A 12 -0.25 1.34 -12.54
C PRO A 12 -0.19 2.52 -11.57
N ILE A 13 -0.45 3.71 -12.08
CA ILE A 13 -0.40 4.93 -11.28
C ILE A 13 -1.35 4.86 -10.09
N TYR A 14 -2.59 4.37 -10.28
CA TYR A 14 -3.52 4.28 -9.15
C TYR A 14 -2.99 3.39 -8.03
N GLU A 15 -2.27 2.32 -8.38
CA GLU A 15 -1.69 1.39 -7.41
C GLU A 15 -0.56 2.05 -6.63
N GLN A 16 0.27 2.85 -7.30
CA GLN A 16 1.31 3.60 -6.62
C GLN A 16 0.74 4.58 -5.59
N ILE A 17 -0.37 5.24 -5.94
CA ILE A 17 -1.05 6.16 -5.02
C ILE A 17 -1.62 5.39 -3.84
N ARG A 18 -2.34 4.30 -4.12
CA ARG A 18 -2.96 3.46 -3.09
C ARG A 18 -1.92 2.96 -2.09
N GLN A 19 -0.82 2.40 -2.58
CA GLN A 19 0.24 1.86 -1.72
C GLN A 19 0.87 2.92 -0.83
N GLN A 20 1.11 4.11 -1.37
CA GLN A 20 1.75 5.18 -0.61
C GLN A 20 0.83 5.73 0.48
N ILE A 21 -0.45 5.94 0.17
CA ILE A 21 -1.42 6.38 1.17
C ILE A 21 -1.62 5.30 2.24
N GLN A 22 -1.75 4.04 1.84
CA GLN A 22 -1.86 2.91 2.76
C GLN A 22 -0.69 2.89 3.75
N ARG A 23 0.52 2.99 3.24
CA ARG A 23 1.73 2.99 4.08
C ARG A 23 1.75 4.15 5.06
N GLN A 24 1.39 5.35 4.61
CA GLN A 24 1.36 6.53 5.47
C GLN A 24 0.31 6.41 6.57
N ILE A 25 -0.83 5.80 6.27
CA ILE A 25 -1.87 5.54 7.29
C ILE A 25 -1.37 4.51 8.30
N LEU A 26 -0.79 3.41 7.84
CA LEU A 26 -0.33 2.34 8.73
C LEU A 26 0.86 2.75 9.59
N GLN A 27 1.72 3.59 9.07
CA GLN A 27 2.89 4.09 9.81
C GLN A 27 2.54 5.26 10.73
N GLY A 28 1.29 5.74 10.70
CA GLY A 28 0.85 6.82 11.54
C GLY A 28 1.22 8.22 11.05
N GLU A 29 1.71 8.34 9.83
CA GLU A 29 1.99 9.64 9.21
C GLU A 29 0.70 10.38 8.88
N LEU A 30 -0.36 9.65 8.52
CA LEU A 30 -1.70 10.16 8.37
C LEU A 30 -2.54 9.64 9.54
N LEU A 31 -3.11 10.54 10.30
CA LEU A 31 -3.81 10.21 11.53
C LEU A 31 -5.29 9.89 11.28
N PRO A 32 -5.93 9.07 12.13
CA PRO A 32 -7.37 8.83 12.03
C PRO A 32 -8.16 10.13 12.04
N GLY A 33 -9.10 10.24 11.11
CA GLY A 33 -9.92 11.44 10.97
C GLY A 33 -9.29 12.57 10.17
N GLU A 34 -8.02 12.44 9.82
CA GLU A 34 -7.34 13.48 9.04
C GLU A 34 -7.94 13.56 7.64
N GLY A 35 -8.19 14.79 7.17
CA GLY A 35 -8.72 15.02 5.83
C GLY A 35 -7.66 14.78 4.76
N LEU A 36 -8.05 14.10 3.68
CA LEU A 36 -7.21 13.90 2.52
C LEU A 36 -7.54 14.96 1.46
N PRO A 37 -6.62 15.27 0.55
CA PRO A 37 -6.95 16.12 -0.58
C PRO A 37 -8.15 15.56 -1.34
N SER A 38 -8.97 16.44 -1.92
CA SER A 38 -10.04 15.97 -2.81
C SER A 38 -9.43 15.23 -4.00
N ILE A 39 -10.21 14.36 -4.61
CA ILE A 39 -9.77 13.61 -5.79
C ILE A 39 -9.28 14.58 -6.87
N ARG A 40 -10.02 15.67 -7.12
CA ARG A 40 -9.65 16.67 -8.11
C ARG A 40 -8.34 17.40 -7.74
N GLN A 41 -8.19 17.74 -6.48
CA GLN A 41 -6.99 18.44 -6.02
C GLN A 41 -5.76 17.55 -6.16
N LEU A 42 -5.85 16.28 -5.73
CA LEU A 42 -4.73 15.35 -5.84
C LEU A 42 -4.38 15.07 -7.31
N ALA A 43 -5.39 14.90 -8.16
CA ALA A 43 -5.17 14.70 -9.59
C ALA A 43 -4.43 15.89 -10.20
N LYS A 44 -4.80 17.10 -9.81
CA LYS A 44 -4.15 18.32 -10.27
C LYS A 44 -2.71 18.39 -9.76
N ASP A 45 -2.50 18.14 -8.48
CA ASP A 45 -1.18 18.20 -7.87
C ASP A 45 -0.21 17.21 -8.49
N LEU A 46 -0.70 16.01 -8.82
CA LEU A 46 0.11 14.95 -9.41
C LEU A 46 0.13 14.98 -10.95
N GLN A 47 -0.64 15.87 -11.55
CA GLN A 47 -0.77 15.98 -13.01
C GLN A 47 -1.21 14.67 -13.65
N ILE A 48 -2.25 14.05 -13.10
CA ILE A 48 -2.83 12.80 -13.57
C ILE A 48 -4.34 12.95 -13.73
N SER A 49 -4.98 11.94 -14.31
CA SER A 49 -6.42 11.98 -14.53
C SER A 49 -7.21 11.85 -13.23
N VAL A 50 -8.39 12.47 -13.20
CA VAL A 50 -9.32 12.33 -12.08
C VAL A 50 -9.77 10.88 -11.91
N ILE A 51 -9.96 10.16 -13.04
CA ILE A 51 -10.39 8.75 -13.02
C ILE A 51 -9.36 7.87 -12.32
N THR A 52 -8.08 8.07 -12.61
CA THR A 52 -6.99 7.32 -11.96
C THR A 52 -6.95 7.58 -10.46
N THR A 53 -7.06 8.85 -10.06
CA THR A 53 -7.07 9.24 -8.65
C THR A 53 -8.30 8.67 -7.93
N LYS A 54 -9.45 8.74 -8.57
CA LYS A 54 -10.69 8.19 -8.04
C LYS A 54 -10.56 6.69 -7.77
N ARG A 55 -9.95 5.96 -8.69
CA ARG A 55 -9.74 4.52 -8.52
C ARG A 55 -8.88 4.22 -7.30
N ALA A 56 -7.82 4.99 -7.08
CA ALA A 56 -6.99 4.81 -5.89
C ALA A 56 -7.79 5.00 -4.62
N TYR A 57 -8.61 6.05 -4.55
CA TYR A 57 -9.45 6.32 -3.38
C TYR A 57 -10.51 5.24 -3.17
N GLU A 58 -11.13 4.78 -4.24
CA GLU A 58 -12.11 3.69 -4.15
C GLU A 58 -11.50 2.40 -3.59
N GLU A 59 -10.29 2.07 -4.03
CA GLU A 59 -9.59 0.89 -3.50
C GLU A 59 -9.26 1.05 -2.02
N LEU A 60 -8.80 2.24 -1.60
CA LEU A 60 -8.53 2.52 -0.19
C LEU A 60 -9.80 2.46 0.66
N GLU A 61 -10.92 2.92 0.11
CA GLU A 61 -12.21 2.85 0.79
C GLU A 61 -12.68 1.41 0.96
N LYS A 62 -12.51 0.57 -0.06
CA LYS A 62 -12.81 -0.86 0.02
C LYS A 62 -11.98 -1.57 1.09
N GLU A 63 -10.73 -1.14 1.28
CA GLU A 63 -9.84 -1.68 2.30
C GLU A 63 -10.19 -1.19 3.71
N GLY A 64 -11.10 -0.22 3.83
CA GLY A 64 -11.47 0.37 5.11
C GLY A 64 -10.46 1.39 5.65
N LEU A 65 -9.54 1.84 4.80
CA LEU A 65 -8.49 2.78 5.20
C LEU A 65 -8.95 4.23 5.17
N ILE A 66 -9.90 4.55 4.29
CA ILE A 66 -10.46 5.90 4.21
C ILE A 66 -11.98 5.84 4.14
N ASP A 67 -12.61 6.93 4.56
CA ASP A 67 -14.04 7.14 4.46
C ASP A 67 -14.31 8.33 3.54
N SER A 68 -15.27 8.17 2.65
CA SER A 68 -15.72 9.27 1.80
C SER A 68 -17.08 9.74 2.28
N VAL A 69 -17.20 11.04 2.54
CA VAL A 69 -18.45 11.66 3.02
C VAL A 69 -18.91 12.65 1.98
N VAL A 70 -20.11 12.43 1.46
CA VAL A 70 -20.71 13.29 0.44
C VAL A 70 -20.75 14.73 0.93
N GLY A 71 -20.22 15.66 0.11
CA GLY A 71 -20.16 17.07 0.42
C GLY A 71 -19.06 17.49 1.39
N LYS A 72 -18.32 16.55 1.99
CA LYS A 72 -17.25 16.85 2.96
C LYS A 72 -15.88 16.36 2.54
N GLY A 73 -15.81 15.35 1.65
CA GLY A 73 -14.55 14.82 1.15
C GLY A 73 -14.16 13.46 1.71
N SER A 74 -12.89 13.16 1.63
CA SER A 74 -12.33 11.88 2.09
C SER A 74 -11.45 12.08 3.31
N PHE A 75 -11.53 11.14 4.24
CA PHE A 75 -10.84 11.20 5.52
C PHE A 75 -10.21 9.85 5.84
N VAL A 76 -9.10 9.88 6.55
CA VAL A 76 -8.49 8.66 7.09
C VAL A 76 -9.50 8.03 8.06
N SER A 77 -9.77 6.74 7.87
CA SER A 77 -10.75 6.03 8.70
C SER A 77 -10.33 6.04 10.16
N GLY A 78 -11.31 6.26 11.05
CA GLY A 78 -11.11 6.11 12.49
C GLY A 78 -11.29 4.68 12.97
N LEU A 79 -11.62 3.76 12.06
CA LEU A 79 -11.83 2.38 12.39
C LEU A 79 -10.53 1.66 12.75
N ASN A 80 -10.69 0.60 13.46
CA ASN A 80 -9.72 -0.22 14.13
C ASN A 80 -8.46 -0.53 13.33
N ARG A 81 -7.36 0.14 13.64
CA ARG A 81 -6.06 -0.08 13.03
C ARG A 81 -5.56 -1.51 13.22
N GLU A 82 -5.89 -2.13 14.34
CA GLU A 82 -5.51 -3.50 14.63
C GLU A 82 -6.15 -4.47 13.63
N TYR A 83 -7.43 -4.26 13.32
CA TYR A 83 -8.12 -5.08 12.32
C TYR A 83 -7.48 -4.94 10.95
N ILE A 84 -7.19 -3.71 10.54
CA ILE A 84 -6.54 -3.45 9.24
C ILE A 84 -5.16 -4.10 9.20
N ARG A 85 -4.39 -3.96 10.27
CA ARG A 85 -3.07 -4.56 10.40
C ARG A 85 -3.14 -6.09 10.28
N GLU A 86 -4.11 -6.70 10.96
CA GLU A 86 -4.32 -8.14 10.89
C GLU A 86 -4.64 -8.61 9.46
N GLN A 87 -5.49 -7.88 8.75
CA GLN A 87 -5.82 -8.21 7.36
C GLN A 87 -4.59 -8.15 6.47
N GLN A 88 -3.73 -7.18 6.69
CA GLN A 88 -2.50 -7.06 5.93
C GLN A 88 -1.48 -8.13 6.26
N LEU A 89 -1.39 -8.51 7.53
CA LEU A 89 -0.53 -9.63 7.93
C LEU A 89 -0.99 -10.93 7.27
N LYS A 90 -2.29 -11.16 7.17
CA LYS A 90 -2.82 -12.33 6.47
C LYS A 90 -2.44 -12.33 5.00
N GLN A 91 -2.51 -11.17 4.34
CA GLN A 91 -2.11 -11.04 2.94
C GLN A 91 -0.62 -11.30 2.77
N PHE A 92 0.19 -10.77 3.67
CA PHE A 92 1.63 -11.00 3.68
C PHE A 92 1.95 -12.48 3.86
N GLU A 93 1.31 -13.13 4.84
CA GLU A 93 1.49 -14.56 5.09
C GLU A 93 1.09 -15.40 3.88
N ALA A 94 0.03 -15.02 3.18
CA ALA A 94 -0.41 -15.73 1.98
C ALA A 94 0.64 -15.64 0.87
N LYS A 95 1.24 -14.46 0.68
CA LYS A 95 2.31 -14.28 -0.29
C LYS A 95 3.55 -15.09 0.06
N LEU A 96 3.89 -15.10 1.33
CA LEU A 96 5.04 -15.88 1.81
C LEU A 96 4.79 -17.38 1.65
N ALA A 97 3.58 -17.83 1.96
CA ALA A 97 3.20 -19.23 1.76
C ALA A 97 3.31 -19.64 0.29
N GLU A 98 2.91 -18.76 -0.62
CA GLU A 98 3.05 -18.99 -2.06
C GLU A 98 4.52 -19.13 -2.45
N ALA A 99 5.37 -18.23 -1.95
CA ALA A 99 6.81 -18.27 -2.20
C ALA A 99 7.43 -19.55 -1.65
N VAL A 100 7.00 -20.00 -0.48
CA VAL A 100 7.48 -21.25 0.13
C VAL A 100 7.09 -22.45 -0.72
N ARG A 101 5.86 -22.50 -1.24
CA ARG A 101 5.44 -23.57 -2.13
C ARG A 101 6.31 -23.61 -3.39
N GLU A 102 6.61 -22.47 -3.97
CA GLU A 102 7.48 -22.35 -5.13
C GLU A 102 8.89 -22.82 -4.81
N ALA A 103 9.43 -22.44 -3.66
CA ALA A 103 10.75 -22.90 -3.21
C ALA A 103 10.82 -24.43 -3.14
N ARG A 104 9.77 -25.04 -2.59
CA ARG A 104 9.69 -26.51 -2.50
C ARG A 104 9.66 -27.15 -3.89
N GLN A 105 8.92 -26.58 -4.81
CA GLN A 105 8.86 -27.08 -6.19
C GLN A 105 10.21 -27.01 -6.90
N LEU A 106 10.99 -25.96 -6.59
CA LEU A 106 12.32 -25.76 -7.16
C LEU A 106 13.41 -26.55 -6.43
N GLY A 107 13.08 -27.27 -5.37
CA GLY A 107 14.05 -28.02 -4.60
C GLY A 107 14.93 -27.14 -3.71
N ILE A 108 14.49 -25.92 -3.43
CA ILE A 108 15.22 -24.99 -2.56
C ILE A 108 14.94 -25.37 -1.10
N THR A 109 16.00 -25.50 -0.31
CA THR A 109 15.86 -25.86 1.10
C THR A 109 15.38 -24.69 1.94
N VAL A 110 14.91 -24.96 3.16
CA VAL A 110 14.50 -23.91 4.10
C VAL A 110 15.67 -22.99 4.43
N ASP A 111 16.87 -23.54 4.59
CA ASP A 111 18.06 -22.74 4.88
C ASP A 111 18.41 -21.79 3.71
N GLU A 112 18.35 -22.29 2.50
CA GLU A 112 18.56 -21.48 1.30
C GLU A 112 17.49 -20.37 1.18
N THR A 113 16.25 -20.70 1.52
CA THR A 113 15.15 -19.72 1.51
C THR A 113 15.40 -18.63 2.54
N ILE A 114 15.83 -19.01 3.75
CA ILE A 114 16.16 -18.05 4.81
C ILE A 114 17.31 -17.14 4.39
N GLU A 115 18.34 -17.69 3.76
CA GLU A 115 19.46 -16.89 3.26
C GLU A 115 19.00 -15.86 2.20
N THR A 116 18.08 -16.27 1.33
CA THR A 116 17.51 -15.37 0.33
C THR A 116 16.73 -14.25 0.99
N VAL A 117 15.93 -14.56 2.01
CA VAL A 117 15.16 -13.56 2.76
C VAL A 117 16.11 -12.56 3.40
N LYS A 118 17.17 -13.03 4.05
CA LYS A 118 18.18 -12.15 4.69
C LYS A 118 18.84 -11.25 3.65
N ALA A 119 19.21 -11.80 2.50
CA ALA A 119 19.82 -11.03 1.42
C ALA A 119 18.90 -9.93 0.92
N LEU A 120 17.60 -10.22 0.79
CA LEU A 120 16.62 -9.23 0.37
C LEU A 120 16.47 -8.10 1.39
N TYR A 121 16.48 -8.40 2.67
CA TYR A 121 16.45 -7.38 3.72
C TYR A 121 17.68 -6.48 3.66
N GLU A 122 18.86 -7.06 3.48
CA GLU A 122 20.12 -6.29 3.38
C GLU A 122 20.11 -5.39 2.14
N GLU A 123 19.62 -5.88 1.02
CA GLU A 123 19.50 -5.10 -0.21
C GLU A 123 18.58 -3.89 -0.03
N GLU A 124 17.43 -4.07 0.63
CA GLU A 124 16.49 -2.99 0.93
C GLU A 124 17.11 -1.94 1.85
N GLU A 125 17.92 -2.36 2.82
CA GLU A 125 18.61 -1.45 3.73
C GLU A 125 19.65 -0.61 3.02
N GLU A 126 20.37 -1.18 2.04
CA GLU A 126 21.37 -0.45 1.26
C GLU A 126 20.77 0.63 0.38
N ILE A 127 19.54 0.44 -0.09
CA ILE A 127 18.83 1.39 -0.97
C ILE A 127 18.31 2.59 -0.18
N ARG A 128 18.13 2.44 1.13
CA ARG A 128 17.71 3.55 1.98
C ARG A 128 18.87 4.50 2.22
#